data_62c97cbc73021e511875eb42ad8cab31
#
_entry.id   62c97cbc73021e511875eb42ad8cab31
#
_cell.length_a   1.000
_cell.length_b   1.000
_cell.length_c   1.000
_cell.angle_alpha   90.00
_cell.angle_beta   90.00
_cell.angle_gamma   90.00
#
_symmetry.space_group_name_H-M   'P 1'
#
loop_
_entity.id
_entity.type
_entity.pdbx_description
1 polymer ?
#
loop_
_entity_poly.entity_id
_entity_poly.type
_entity_poly.pdbx_seq_one_letter_code
_entity_poly.pdbx_strand_id
1 'polypeptide(L)'
;YIWEAPMNALKSIFSWLGRFLEKARTIMLNLGTAFVLIFFAFIIIGALTSMPEVKDPSGRVLLIDPEGTVVDQAAFNSDFLSSIGTDSSTDQIQTRDLIRLIRAAAEDEDIPAVFVDFSSTGFAGPTTAINIAKELKMLRESGKRVIAFNDRLSTTSYLMASQASEVWVHPVGSVSVRGLGGVRAYQKELYENLKINFHNYSQGDFKSALEPNTRTDMSENDRMQREALLDPIWEEMKFLMAE
;
A
#
# COMPACT_ATOMS: atom_id res chain seq x y z
N TYR A 1 13.20 37.28 80.81
CA TYR A 1 14.05 37.77 79.71
C TYR A 1 15.04 36.76 79.16
N ILE A 2 15.03 35.49 79.55
CA ILE A 2 16.05 34.48 79.12
C ILE A 2 15.52 33.55 78.01
N TRP A 3 14.23 33.56 77.62
CA TRP A 3 13.60 32.67 76.66
C TRP A 3 13.37 33.24 75.25
N GLU A 4 13.52 34.54 75.05
CA GLU A 4 13.22 35.19 73.74
C GLU A 4 14.40 35.06 72.74
N ALA A 5 15.63 34.96 73.23
CA ALA A 5 16.79 34.91 72.38
C ALA A 5 16.92 33.63 71.54
N PRO A 6 16.61 32.38 72.01
CA PRO A 6 16.69 31.19 71.20
C PRO A 6 15.56 31.10 70.18
N MET A 7 14.41 31.69 70.45
CA MET A 7 13.25 31.63 69.53
C MET A 7 13.43 32.54 68.29
N ASN A 8 14.12 33.67 68.45
CA ASN A 8 14.45 34.56 67.33
C ASN A 8 15.55 33.97 66.44
N ALA A 9 16.50 33.23 66.99
CA ALA A 9 17.50 32.50 66.22
C ALA A 9 16.88 31.37 65.40
N LEU A 10 15.96 30.63 65.98
CA LEU A 10 15.22 29.58 65.28
C LEU A 10 14.37 30.18 64.11
N LYS A 11 13.64 31.25 64.32
CA LYS A 11 12.88 31.95 63.25
C LYS A 11 13.78 32.45 62.14
N SER A 12 14.98 32.95 62.44
CA SER A 12 15.96 33.39 61.45
C SER A 12 16.46 32.20 60.59
N ILE A 13 16.77 31.07 61.22
CA ILE A 13 17.22 29.87 60.55
C ILE A 13 16.11 29.32 59.62
N PHE A 14 14.87 29.25 60.09
CA PHE A 14 13.73 28.82 59.27
C PHE A 14 13.45 29.76 58.09
N SER A 15 13.55 31.07 58.30
CA SER A 15 13.38 32.02 57.20
C SER A 15 14.51 31.97 56.16
N TRP A 16 15.76 31.73 56.61
CA TRP A 16 16.87 31.51 55.71
C TRP A 16 16.71 30.24 54.93
N LEU A 17 16.33 29.11 55.55
CA LEU A 17 16.09 27.83 54.93
C LEU A 17 14.94 27.92 53.92
N GLY A 18 13.84 28.64 54.23
CA GLY A 18 12.76 28.88 53.31
C GLY A 18 13.22 29.59 52.03
N ARG A 19 13.98 30.71 52.20
CA ARG A 19 14.55 31.41 51.05
C ARG A 19 15.53 30.60 50.23
N PHE A 20 16.33 29.75 50.89
CA PHE A 20 17.24 28.82 50.19
C PHE A 20 16.47 27.80 49.38
N LEU A 21 15.46 27.16 49.94
CA LEU A 21 14.62 26.19 49.26
C LEU A 21 13.85 26.80 48.07
N GLU A 22 13.38 28.04 48.24
CA GLU A 22 12.68 28.76 47.17
C GLU A 22 13.62 29.08 46.00
N LYS A 23 14.84 29.52 46.28
CA LYS A 23 15.87 29.74 45.25
C LYS A 23 16.29 28.42 44.57
N ALA A 24 16.52 27.38 45.35
CA ALA A 24 16.87 26.06 44.82
C ALA A 24 15.76 25.51 43.89
N ARG A 25 14.50 25.64 44.32
CA ARG A 25 13.33 25.25 43.48
C ARG A 25 13.27 26.05 42.18
N THR A 26 13.47 27.37 42.24
CA THR A 26 13.43 28.22 41.04
C THR A 26 14.57 27.85 40.05
N ILE A 27 15.77 27.62 40.58
CA ILE A 27 16.91 27.18 39.76
C ILE A 27 16.62 25.83 39.12
N MET A 28 16.11 24.85 39.87
CA MET A 28 15.76 23.53 39.35
C MET A 28 14.68 23.61 38.26
N LEU A 29 13.63 24.43 38.47
CA LEU A 29 12.59 24.57 37.47
C LEU A 29 13.11 25.27 36.21
N ASN A 30 13.94 26.31 36.33
CA ASN A 30 14.53 26.98 35.18
C ASN A 30 15.49 26.07 34.40
N LEU A 31 16.32 25.29 35.09
CA LEU A 31 17.20 24.30 34.46
C LEU A 31 16.40 23.20 33.77
N GLY A 32 15.32 22.70 34.40
CA GLY A 32 14.42 21.71 33.80
C GLY A 32 13.75 22.27 32.55
N THR A 33 13.25 23.50 32.59
CA THR A 33 12.66 24.17 31.43
C THR A 33 13.67 24.37 30.30
N ALA A 34 14.89 24.83 30.63
CA ALA A 34 15.95 24.98 29.65
C ALA A 34 16.33 23.66 29.01
N PHE A 35 16.43 22.59 29.80
CA PHE A 35 16.71 21.24 29.28
C PHE A 35 15.62 20.76 28.29
N VAL A 36 14.34 20.95 28.65
CA VAL A 36 13.21 20.60 27.78
C VAL A 36 13.26 21.39 26.47
N LEU A 37 13.51 22.70 26.53
CA LEU A 37 13.62 23.52 25.32
C LEU A 37 14.78 23.12 24.43
N ILE A 38 15.95 22.84 25.00
CA ILE A 38 17.12 22.35 24.28
C ILE A 38 16.83 20.99 23.64
N PHE A 39 16.16 20.09 24.36
CA PHE A 39 15.79 18.77 23.86
C PHE A 39 14.83 18.88 22.66
N PHE A 40 13.81 19.73 22.75
CA PHE A 40 12.91 19.98 21.62
C PHE A 40 13.62 20.67 20.44
N ALA A 41 14.51 21.62 20.71
CA ALA A 41 15.31 22.24 19.67
C ALA A 41 16.18 21.19 18.94
N PHE A 42 16.76 20.23 19.67
CA PHE A 42 17.56 19.15 19.11
C PHE A 42 16.70 18.22 18.22
N ILE A 43 15.47 17.90 18.66
CA ILE A 43 14.53 17.11 17.84
C ILE A 43 14.15 17.87 16.57
N ILE A 44 13.84 19.15 16.65
CA ILE A 44 13.46 19.97 15.50
C ILE A 44 14.62 20.10 14.52
N ILE A 45 15.83 20.37 15.00
CA ILE A 45 17.03 20.45 14.17
C ILE A 45 17.32 19.09 13.53
N GLY A 46 17.23 18.00 14.31
CA GLY A 46 17.37 16.64 13.78
C GLY A 46 16.35 16.33 12.70
N ALA A 47 15.07 16.68 12.89
CA ALA A 47 14.04 16.47 11.88
C ALA A 47 14.28 17.31 10.61
N LEU A 48 14.73 18.56 10.75
CA LEU A 48 15.05 19.43 9.60
C LEU A 48 16.29 18.98 8.83
N THR A 49 17.31 18.47 9.54
CA THR A 49 18.54 17.97 8.91
C THR A 49 18.41 16.55 8.35
N SER A 50 17.40 15.80 8.80
CA SER A 50 17.09 14.45 8.29
C SER A 50 16.15 14.46 7.08
N MET A 51 15.71 15.64 6.61
CA MET A 51 14.97 15.72 5.35
C MET A 51 15.86 15.22 4.23
N PRO A 52 15.46 14.20 3.46
CA PRO A 52 16.23 13.74 2.33
C PRO A 52 16.43 14.90 1.36
N GLU A 53 17.67 15.11 0.95
CA GLU A 53 18.01 16.08 -0.09
C GLU A 53 17.25 15.66 -1.35
N VAL A 54 16.31 16.48 -1.79
CA VAL A 54 15.61 16.26 -3.05
C VAL A 54 16.65 16.43 -4.15
N LYS A 55 17.19 15.32 -4.63
CA LYS A 55 18.14 15.33 -5.74
C LYS A 55 17.41 15.81 -6.98
N ASP A 56 18.02 16.75 -7.69
CA ASP A 56 17.52 17.20 -8.98
C ASP A 56 17.31 15.99 -9.91
N PRO A 57 16.08 15.72 -10.38
CA PRO A 57 15.77 14.59 -11.25
C PRO A 57 16.20 14.81 -12.70
N SER A 58 16.62 16.03 -13.07
CA SER A 58 16.92 16.43 -14.45
C SER A 58 17.88 15.47 -15.14
N GLY A 59 17.48 14.94 -16.28
CA GLY A 59 18.27 14.03 -17.10
C GLY A 59 18.43 12.61 -16.53
N ARG A 60 17.72 12.25 -15.46
CA ARG A 60 17.75 10.91 -14.87
C ARG A 60 16.56 10.07 -15.36
N VAL A 61 16.79 8.77 -15.44
CA VAL A 61 15.72 7.80 -15.67
C VAL A 61 14.90 7.65 -14.40
N LEU A 62 13.58 7.78 -14.50
CA LEU A 62 12.68 7.49 -13.39
C LEU A 62 12.52 5.99 -13.25
N LEU A 63 12.77 5.46 -12.06
CA LEU A 63 12.46 4.08 -11.69
C LEU A 63 11.10 4.03 -11.01
N ILE A 64 10.20 3.23 -11.56
CA ILE A 64 8.91 2.86 -10.95
C ILE A 64 9.00 1.39 -10.55
N ASP A 65 9.23 1.14 -9.28
CA ASP A 65 9.38 -0.20 -8.69
C ASP A 65 8.51 -0.27 -7.41
N PRO A 66 7.20 -0.45 -7.57
CA PRO A 66 6.29 -0.50 -6.43
C PRO A 66 6.34 -1.88 -5.76
N GLU A 67 6.66 -1.91 -4.48
CA GLU A 67 6.62 -3.11 -3.67
C GLU A 67 5.26 -3.24 -2.97
N GLY A 68 4.61 -4.40 -3.09
CA GLY A 68 3.33 -4.67 -2.43
C GLY A 68 2.16 -4.87 -3.40
N THR A 69 0.95 -4.59 -2.94
CA THR A 69 -0.27 -4.81 -3.74
C THR A 69 -0.92 -3.50 -4.15
N VAL A 70 -1.09 -3.30 -5.45
CA VAL A 70 -1.85 -2.17 -6.00
C VAL A 70 -3.35 -2.44 -5.83
N VAL A 71 -4.02 -1.54 -5.12
CA VAL A 71 -5.45 -1.64 -4.76
C VAL A 71 -6.19 -0.36 -5.14
N ASP A 72 -7.46 -0.46 -5.48
CA ASP A 72 -8.27 0.72 -5.78
C ASP A 72 -8.55 1.53 -4.50
N GLN A 73 -8.74 0.84 -3.38
CA GLN A 73 -8.96 1.44 -2.08
C GLN A 73 -8.15 0.69 -1.03
N ALA A 74 -7.30 1.42 -0.31
CA ALA A 74 -6.54 0.82 0.79
C ALA A 74 -7.48 0.39 1.92
N ALA A 75 -7.25 -0.83 2.44
CA ALA A 75 -7.94 -1.29 3.64
C ALA A 75 -7.46 -0.47 4.84
N PHE A 76 -8.39 0.06 5.60
CA PHE A 76 -8.08 0.76 6.84
C PHE A 76 -7.79 -0.28 7.93
N ASN A 77 -6.53 -0.40 8.33
CA ASN A 77 -6.18 -1.19 9.50
C ASN A 77 -6.56 -0.40 10.76
N SER A 78 -7.75 -0.67 11.31
CA SER A 78 -8.27 -0.01 12.51
C SER A 78 -7.57 -0.43 13.80
N ASP A 79 -6.75 -1.45 13.77
CA ASP A 79 -6.06 -1.97 14.94
C ASP A 79 -4.76 -1.20 15.20
N PHE A 80 -4.89 -0.15 16.04
CA PHE A 80 -3.74 0.53 16.65
C PHE A 80 -2.76 -0.47 17.31
N LEU A 81 -3.26 -1.59 17.82
CA LEU A 81 -2.44 -2.65 18.42
C LEU A 81 -1.69 -3.50 17.39
N SER A 82 -2.17 -3.62 16.16
CA SER A 82 -1.44 -4.32 15.08
C SER A 82 -0.30 -3.48 14.52
N SER A 83 -0.34 -2.15 14.69
CA SER A 83 0.75 -1.24 14.30
C SER A 83 1.92 -1.22 15.30
N ILE A 84 1.75 -1.80 16.50
CA ILE A 84 2.77 -1.86 17.56
C ILE A 84 3.35 -3.28 17.63
N GLY A 85 3.91 -3.81 16.56
CA GLY A 85 4.68 -5.03 16.74
C GLY A 85 4.65 -6.11 15.68
N THR A 86 3.98 -5.92 14.59
CA THR A 86 4.11 -6.79 13.42
C THR A 86 4.15 -5.96 12.15
N ASP A 87 5.26 -6.04 11.46
CA ASP A 87 5.49 -5.55 10.09
C ASP A 87 4.62 -6.33 9.06
N SER A 88 3.36 -6.56 9.37
CA SER A 88 2.41 -7.27 8.52
C SER A 88 1.38 -6.34 7.87
N SER A 89 1.69 -5.07 7.73
CA SER A 89 1.02 -4.28 6.70
C SER A 89 1.52 -4.80 5.35
N THR A 90 0.73 -5.60 4.68
CA THR A 90 0.90 -5.81 3.24
C THR A 90 0.93 -4.40 2.66
N ASP A 91 2.09 -3.95 2.17
CA ASP A 91 2.22 -2.62 1.62
C ASP A 91 1.19 -2.46 0.51
N GLN A 92 0.21 -1.59 0.75
CA GLN A 92 -0.87 -1.33 -0.18
C GLN A 92 -0.60 -0.01 -0.88
N ILE A 93 -0.55 -0.06 -2.20
CA ILE A 93 -0.35 1.11 -3.06
C ILE A 93 -1.69 1.43 -3.71
N GLN A 94 -2.16 2.66 -3.56
CA GLN A 94 -3.41 3.04 -4.19
C GLN A 94 -3.21 3.27 -5.69
N THR A 95 -4.06 2.66 -6.51
CA THR A 95 -4.08 2.82 -7.97
C THR A 95 -4.00 4.27 -8.40
N ARG A 96 -4.75 5.16 -7.73
CA ARG A 96 -4.75 6.60 -8.04
C ARG A 96 -3.40 7.28 -7.85
N ASP A 97 -2.61 6.83 -6.88
CA ASP A 97 -1.31 7.47 -6.59
C ASP A 97 -0.26 7.01 -7.61
N LEU A 98 -0.32 5.74 -8.03
CA LEU A 98 0.51 5.24 -9.12
C LEU A 98 0.14 5.91 -10.46
N ILE A 99 -1.15 6.09 -10.73
CA ILE A 99 -1.63 6.84 -11.91
C ILE A 99 -1.11 8.29 -11.91
N ARG A 100 -1.16 8.97 -10.76
CA ARG A 100 -0.63 10.34 -10.64
C ARG A 100 0.86 10.40 -10.91
N LEU A 101 1.62 9.42 -10.38
CA LEU A 101 3.06 9.31 -10.63
C LEU A 101 3.35 9.16 -12.13
N ILE A 102 2.65 8.24 -12.81
CA ILE A 102 2.84 7.98 -14.25
C ILE A 102 2.50 9.23 -15.08
N ARG A 103 1.39 9.92 -14.75
CA ARG A 103 0.99 11.15 -15.45
C ARG A 103 1.98 12.28 -15.23
N ALA A 104 2.44 12.47 -13.98
CA ALA A 104 3.46 13.47 -13.70
C ALA A 104 4.77 13.18 -14.48
N ALA A 105 5.16 11.91 -14.58
CA ALA A 105 6.32 11.53 -15.40
C ALA A 105 6.12 11.79 -16.89
N ALA A 106 4.89 11.70 -17.40
CA ALA A 106 4.60 12.01 -18.81
C ALA A 106 4.72 13.51 -19.11
N GLU A 107 4.37 14.37 -18.16
CA GLU A 107 4.37 15.82 -18.29
C GLU A 107 5.76 16.45 -17.99
N ASP A 108 6.62 15.76 -17.24
CA ASP A 108 7.92 16.27 -16.80
C ASP A 108 8.97 16.16 -17.93
N GLU A 109 9.37 17.28 -18.50
CA GLU A 109 10.37 17.34 -19.59
C GLU A 109 11.77 16.92 -19.14
N ASP A 110 12.08 17.01 -17.86
CA ASP A 110 13.39 16.65 -17.29
C ASP A 110 13.60 15.13 -17.17
N ILE A 111 12.55 14.33 -17.31
CA ILE A 111 12.59 12.86 -17.28
C ILE A 111 12.69 12.32 -18.73
N PRO A 112 13.86 11.87 -19.19
CA PRO A 112 14.03 11.39 -20.58
C PRO A 112 13.47 9.98 -20.81
N ALA A 113 13.41 9.14 -19.75
CA ALA A 113 12.96 7.76 -19.84
C ALA A 113 12.41 7.27 -18.49
N VAL A 114 11.55 6.25 -18.55
CA VAL A 114 10.98 5.60 -17.38
C VAL A 114 11.30 4.11 -17.42
N PHE A 115 11.88 3.61 -16.34
CA PHE A 115 12.10 2.18 -16.13
C PHE A 115 11.05 1.65 -15.15
N VAL A 116 10.34 0.61 -15.55
CA VAL A 116 9.24 0.03 -14.78
C VAL A 116 9.56 -1.40 -14.41
N ASP A 117 9.58 -1.71 -13.12
CA ASP A 117 9.72 -3.06 -12.59
C ASP A 117 8.50 -3.41 -11.74
N PHE A 118 7.74 -4.40 -12.18
CA PHE A 118 6.60 -4.92 -11.44
C PHE A 118 6.84 -6.33 -10.88
N SER A 119 8.11 -6.74 -10.73
CA SER A 119 8.46 -8.08 -10.25
C SER A 119 7.93 -8.35 -8.83
N SER A 120 7.94 -7.32 -7.98
CA SER A 120 7.48 -7.39 -6.58
C SER A 120 6.06 -6.82 -6.38
N THR A 121 5.33 -6.55 -7.47
CA THR A 121 4.02 -5.90 -7.41
C THR A 121 2.89 -6.89 -7.65
N GLY A 122 1.93 -6.94 -6.72
CA GLY A 122 0.63 -7.58 -6.89
C GLY A 122 -0.44 -6.60 -7.35
N PHE A 123 -1.52 -7.10 -7.92
CA PHE A 123 -2.68 -6.30 -8.34
C PHE A 123 -3.95 -6.92 -7.77
N ALA A 124 -4.82 -6.10 -7.20
CA ALA A 124 -6.07 -6.54 -6.59
C ALA A 124 -7.03 -7.18 -7.59
N GLY A 125 -6.89 -6.84 -8.88
CA GLY A 125 -7.72 -7.42 -9.93
C GLY A 125 -7.27 -7.03 -11.34
N PRO A 126 -7.84 -7.67 -12.38
CA PRO A 126 -7.48 -7.37 -13.77
C PRO A 126 -7.84 -5.94 -14.18
N THR A 127 -8.91 -5.37 -13.64
CA THR A 127 -9.33 -3.98 -13.93
C THR A 127 -8.33 -2.96 -13.43
N THR A 128 -7.73 -3.18 -12.25
CA THR A 128 -6.64 -2.36 -11.73
C THR A 128 -5.43 -2.39 -12.66
N ALA A 129 -5.05 -3.58 -13.13
CA ALA A 129 -3.95 -3.73 -14.09
C ALA A 129 -4.25 -3.07 -15.45
N ILE A 130 -5.49 -3.16 -15.94
CA ILE A 130 -5.93 -2.46 -17.16
C ILE A 130 -5.77 -0.94 -17.02
N ASN A 131 -6.18 -0.38 -15.89
CA ASN A 131 -6.06 1.06 -15.65
C ASN A 131 -4.59 1.51 -15.69
N ILE A 132 -3.70 0.78 -15.04
CA ILE A 132 -2.26 1.09 -15.06
C ILE A 132 -1.67 0.89 -16.47
N ALA A 133 -2.06 -0.17 -17.18
CA ALA A 133 -1.62 -0.40 -18.55
C ALA A 133 -1.99 0.77 -19.47
N LYS A 134 -3.21 1.31 -19.37
CA LYS A 134 -3.63 2.48 -20.14
C LYS A 134 -2.79 3.73 -19.84
N GLU A 135 -2.42 3.94 -18.60
CA GLU A 135 -1.54 5.06 -18.22
C GLU A 135 -0.11 4.87 -18.74
N LEU A 136 0.42 3.64 -18.71
CA LEU A 136 1.72 3.34 -19.30
C LEU A 136 1.73 3.53 -20.82
N LYS A 137 0.63 3.15 -21.50
CA LYS A 137 0.44 3.45 -22.92
C LYS A 137 0.49 4.95 -23.17
N MET A 138 -0.26 5.76 -22.42
CA MET A 138 -0.24 7.23 -22.56
C MET A 138 1.15 7.80 -22.29
N LEU A 139 1.87 7.28 -21.30
CA LEU A 139 3.25 7.67 -21.03
C LEU A 139 4.16 7.39 -22.24
N ARG A 140 4.06 6.23 -22.88
CA ARG A 140 4.78 5.92 -24.11
C ARG A 140 4.38 6.85 -25.26
N GLU A 141 3.10 7.10 -25.43
CA GLU A 141 2.55 7.97 -26.48
C GLU A 141 2.90 9.46 -26.29
N SER A 142 3.23 9.90 -25.07
CA SER A 142 3.80 11.24 -24.81
C SER A 142 5.24 11.41 -25.32
N GLY A 143 5.82 10.37 -25.91
CA GLY A 143 7.18 10.37 -26.45
C GLY A 143 8.27 9.94 -25.49
N LYS A 144 7.91 9.55 -24.26
CA LYS A 144 8.84 9.00 -23.28
C LYS A 144 9.25 7.57 -23.65
N ARG A 145 10.53 7.25 -23.49
CA ARG A 145 11.00 5.87 -23.60
C ARG A 145 10.62 5.12 -22.34
N VAL A 146 9.76 4.12 -22.45
CA VAL A 146 9.32 3.26 -21.34
C VAL A 146 9.99 1.91 -21.49
N ILE A 147 10.74 1.47 -20.48
CA ILE A 147 11.41 0.18 -20.43
C ILE A 147 10.79 -0.63 -19.31
N ALA A 148 10.16 -1.76 -19.63
CA ALA A 148 9.60 -2.66 -18.63
C ALA A 148 10.54 -3.84 -18.39
N PHE A 149 10.76 -4.15 -17.11
CA PHE A 149 11.49 -5.33 -16.66
C PHE A 149 10.62 -6.14 -15.70
N ASN A 150 10.71 -7.45 -15.81
CA ASN A 150 10.10 -8.36 -14.85
C ASN A 150 10.90 -9.66 -14.74
N ASP A 151 10.98 -10.21 -13.54
CA ASP A 151 11.52 -11.55 -13.34
C ASP A 151 10.63 -12.61 -14.00
N ARG A 152 9.31 -12.46 -13.88
CA ARG A 152 8.31 -13.36 -14.50
C ARG A 152 7.13 -12.53 -14.99
N LEU A 153 6.64 -12.85 -16.18
CA LEU A 153 5.45 -12.21 -16.73
C LEU A 153 4.22 -13.13 -16.53
N SER A 154 3.35 -12.75 -15.63
CA SER A 154 1.98 -13.24 -15.53
C SER A 154 1.08 -12.53 -16.55
N THR A 155 -0.19 -12.89 -16.66
CA THR A 155 -1.14 -12.19 -17.53
C THR A 155 -1.21 -10.69 -17.24
N THR A 156 -1.28 -10.30 -15.98
CA THR A 156 -1.36 -8.89 -15.58
C THR A 156 -0.05 -8.13 -15.80
N SER A 157 1.08 -8.72 -15.42
CA SER A 157 2.37 -8.08 -15.65
C SER A 157 2.76 -8.03 -17.13
N TYR A 158 2.34 -9.04 -17.92
CA TYR A 158 2.51 -9.00 -19.37
C TYR A 158 1.68 -7.88 -20.01
N LEU A 159 0.41 -7.72 -19.57
CA LEU A 159 -0.46 -6.64 -20.02
C LEU A 159 0.20 -5.27 -19.84
N MET A 160 0.82 -5.03 -18.69
CA MET A 160 1.51 -3.76 -18.43
C MET A 160 2.82 -3.63 -19.20
N ALA A 161 3.61 -4.70 -19.24
CA ALA A 161 4.87 -4.71 -19.96
C ALA A 161 4.68 -4.49 -21.46
N SER A 162 3.58 -5.02 -22.04
CA SER A 162 3.26 -4.83 -23.46
C SER A 162 3.02 -3.37 -23.86
N GLN A 163 2.72 -2.49 -22.89
CA GLN A 163 2.56 -1.06 -23.14
C GLN A 163 3.89 -0.30 -23.18
N ALA A 164 5.00 -0.93 -22.81
CA ALA A 164 6.32 -0.30 -22.84
C ALA A 164 6.90 -0.23 -24.26
N SER A 165 7.91 0.62 -24.44
CA SER A 165 8.70 0.68 -25.69
C SER A 165 9.60 -0.54 -25.85
N GLU A 166 10.07 -1.11 -24.71
CA GLU A 166 10.94 -2.26 -24.63
C GLU A 166 10.54 -3.13 -23.45
N VAL A 167 10.56 -4.45 -23.66
CA VAL A 167 10.22 -5.43 -22.61
C VAL A 167 11.42 -6.36 -22.39
N TRP A 168 11.84 -6.43 -21.15
CA TRP A 168 12.93 -7.27 -20.69
C TRP A 168 12.45 -8.27 -19.65
N VAL A 169 12.83 -9.53 -19.82
CA VAL A 169 12.52 -10.60 -18.89
C VAL A 169 13.82 -11.25 -18.43
N HIS A 170 13.89 -11.60 -17.15
CA HIS A 170 15.07 -12.27 -16.62
C HIS A 170 15.36 -13.56 -17.40
N PRO A 171 16.62 -13.90 -17.74
CA PRO A 171 16.97 -15.06 -18.58
C PRO A 171 16.46 -16.41 -18.07
N VAL A 172 16.32 -16.57 -16.74
CA VAL A 172 15.71 -17.77 -16.12
C VAL A 172 14.25 -17.56 -15.73
N GLY A 173 13.66 -16.46 -16.19
CA GLY A 173 12.27 -16.12 -15.95
C GLY A 173 11.31 -16.92 -16.84
N SER A 174 10.03 -16.61 -16.72
CA SER A 174 8.99 -17.26 -17.52
C SER A 174 7.92 -16.26 -17.94
N VAL A 175 7.30 -16.51 -19.09
CA VAL A 175 6.12 -15.80 -19.56
C VAL A 175 4.93 -16.75 -19.53
N SER A 176 3.90 -16.42 -18.76
CA SER A 176 2.69 -17.25 -18.61
C SER A 176 1.43 -16.40 -18.74
N VAL A 177 0.98 -16.21 -19.98
CA VAL A 177 -0.28 -15.52 -20.27
C VAL A 177 -1.43 -16.51 -20.27
N ARG A 178 -2.39 -16.32 -19.39
CA ARG A 178 -3.57 -17.18 -19.24
C ARG A 178 -4.82 -16.31 -19.29
N GLY A 179 -5.92 -16.88 -19.80
CA GLY A 179 -7.24 -16.25 -19.75
C GLY A 179 -7.74 -16.00 -18.33
N LEU A 180 -8.78 -15.21 -18.20
CA LEU A 180 -9.48 -15.01 -16.94
C LEU A 180 -10.38 -16.21 -16.65
N GLY A 181 -10.31 -16.71 -15.43
CA GLY A 181 -11.13 -17.85 -15.02
C GLY A 181 -10.57 -18.54 -13.78
N GLY A 182 -11.20 -19.63 -13.40
CA GLY A 182 -10.81 -20.44 -12.25
C GLY A 182 -11.47 -21.79 -12.22
N VAL A 183 -11.02 -22.66 -11.33
CA VAL A 183 -11.61 -23.97 -11.07
C VAL A 183 -12.56 -23.83 -9.89
N ARG A 184 -13.75 -24.37 -10.03
CA ARG A 184 -14.74 -24.44 -8.94
C ARG A 184 -15.03 -25.91 -8.63
N ALA A 185 -14.94 -26.28 -7.35
CA ALA A 185 -15.29 -27.61 -6.89
C ALA A 185 -16.79 -27.70 -6.62
N TYR A 186 -17.41 -28.79 -7.03
CA TYR A 186 -18.79 -29.14 -6.76
C TYR A 186 -18.81 -30.34 -5.85
N GLN A 187 -19.48 -30.25 -4.71
CA GLN A 187 -19.37 -31.19 -3.60
C GLN A 187 -20.69 -31.89 -3.26
N LYS A 188 -21.67 -31.87 -4.16
CA LYS A 188 -22.98 -32.50 -3.95
C LYS A 188 -22.85 -33.95 -3.49
N GLU A 189 -22.08 -34.77 -4.21
CA GLU A 189 -21.91 -36.21 -3.90
C GLU A 189 -21.25 -36.42 -2.53
N LEU A 190 -20.29 -35.55 -2.14
CA LEU A 190 -19.68 -35.61 -0.82
C LEU A 190 -20.73 -35.39 0.29
N TYR A 191 -21.56 -34.37 0.14
CA TYR A 191 -22.60 -34.07 1.13
C TYR A 191 -23.68 -35.14 1.18
N GLU A 192 -24.06 -35.70 0.05
CA GLU A 192 -25.01 -36.84 0.00
C GLU A 192 -24.44 -38.06 0.75
N ASN A 193 -23.17 -38.39 0.57
CA ASN A 193 -22.50 -39.48 1.28
C ASN A 193 -22.42 -39.25 2.79
N LEU A 194 -22.22 -37.99 3.19
CA LEU A 194 -22.19 -37.56 4.59
C LEU A 194 -23.60 -37.40 5.20
N LYS A 195 -24.69 -37.61 4.43
CA LYS A 195 -26.08 -37.39 4.82
C LYS A 195 -26.35 -35.95 5.22
N ILE A 196 -25.66 -34.99 4.64
CA ILE A 196 -25.85 -33.56 4.83
C ILE A 196 -26.79 -33.04 3.74
N ASN A 197 -27.94 -32.46 4.13
CA ASN A 197 -28.89 -31.89 3.21
C ASN A 197 -28.79 -30.36 3.18
N PHE A 198 -28.66 -29.79 1.96
CA PHE A 198 -28.73 -28.34 1.75
C PHE A 198 -30.15 -27.97 1.28
N HIS A 199 -30.77 -27.05 1.99
CA HIS A 199 -32.04 -26.47 1.57
C HIS A 199 -31.79 -25.14 0.89
N ASN A 200 -32.08 -25.07 -0.41
CA ASN A 200 -31.95 -23.86 -1.21
C ASN A 200 -33.30 -23.13 -1.28
N TYR A 201 -33.35 -21.94 -0.68
CA TYR A 201 -34.52 -21.06 -0.69
C TYR A 201 -34.32 -19.85 -1.64
N SER A 202 -33.33 -19.91 -2.54
CA SER A 202 -33.08 -18.83 -3.48
C SER A 202 -34.22 -18.72 -4.49
N GLN A 203 -34.57 -17.49 -4.84
CA GLN A 203 -35.53 -17.19 -5.92
C GLN A 203 -34.80 -16.47 -7.06
N GLY A 204 -35.12 -16.86 -8.30
CA GLY A 204 -34.54 -16.32 -9.51
C GLY A 204 -33.45 -17.21 -10.12
N ASP A 205 -33.35 -17.17 -11.43
CA ASP A 205 -32.59 -18.10 -12.27
C ASP A 205 -31.06 -17.94 -12.14
N PHE A 206 -30.61 -16.78 -11.69
CA PHE A 206 -29.17 -16.43 -11.59
C PHE A 206 -28.63 -16.49 -10.15
N LYS A 207 -29.26 -17.28 -9.27
CA LYS A 207 -28.85 -17.45 -7.87
C LYS A 207 -28.00 -18.71 -7.67
N SER A 208 -26.74 -18.65 -8.11
CA SER A 208 -25.81 -19.77 -8.17
C SER A 208 -24.96 -20.00 -6.90
N ALA A 209 -25.15 -19.21 -5.84
CA ALA A 209 -24.31 -19.26 -4.63
C ALA A 209 -24.23 -20.65 -3.98
N LEU A 210 -25.32 -21.43 -3.98
CA LEU A 210 -25.37 -22.79 -3.40
C LEU A 210 -25.09 -23.91 -4.39
N GLU A 211 -24.88 -23.62 -5.69
CA GLU A 211 -24.60 -24.65 -6.68
C GLU A 211 -23.40 -25.55 -6.32
N PRO A 212 -22.30 -25.06 -5.73
CA PRO A 212 -21.18 -25.93 -5.34
C PRO A 212 -21.58 -27.02 -4.34
N ASN A 213 -22.62 -26.78 -3.55
CA ASN A 213 -23.09 -27.71 -2.53
C ASN A 213 -24.26 -28.59 -3.01
N THR A 214 -24.98 -28.17 -4.05
CA THR A 214 -26.23 -28.80 -4.51
C THR A 214 -26.16 -29.40 -5.91
N ARG A 215 -25.09 -29.12 -6.66
CA ARG A 215 -24.88 -29.61 -8.03
C ARG A 215 -23.54 -30.34 -8.17
N THR A 216 -23.36 -31.02 -9.27
CA THR A 216 -22.10 -31.66 -9.68
C THR A 216 -21.35 -30.87 -10.75
N ASP A 217 -22.01 -29.84 -11.31
CA ASP A 217 -21.52 -29.00 -12.40
C ASP A 217 -22.04 -27.57 -12.29
N MET A 218 -21.53 -26.69 -13.13
CA MET A 218 -22.00 -25.33 -13.29
C MET A 218 -23.31 -25.29 -14.08
N SER A 219 -24.30 -24.54 -13.63
CA SER A 219 -25.50 -24.30 -14.42
C SER A 219 -25.22 -23.39 -15.61
N GLU A 220 -26.09 -23.48 -16.63
CA GLU A 220 -26.01 -22.60 -17.79
C GLU A 220 -26.17 -21.11 -17.39
N ASN A 221 -27.05 -20.83 -16.43
CA ASN A 221 -27.25 -19.47 -15.92
C ASN A 221 -26.01 -18.93 -15.19
N ASP A 222 -25.32 -19.75 -14.36
CA ASP A 222 -24.05 -19.36 -13.73
C ASP A 222 -22.95 -19.15 -14.78
N ARG A 223 -22.91 -19.99 -15.82
CA ARG A 223 -22.00 -19.86 -16.95
C ARG A 223 -22.20 -18.53 -17.67
N MET A 224 -23.42 -18.25 -18.12
CA MET A 224 -23.76 -16.99 -18.80
C MET A 224 -23.40 -15.76 -17.96
N GLN A 225 -23.65 -15.80 -16.66
CA GLN A 225 -23.33 -14.69 -15.76
C GLN A 225 -21.81 -14.47 -15.66
N ARG A 226 -21.02 -15.54 -15.61
CA ARG A 226 -19.55 -15.47 -15.55
C ARG A 226 -18.96 -14.99 -16.87
N GLU A 227 -19.43 -15.51 -17.98
CA GLU A 227 -19.02 -15.08 -19.31
C GLU A 227 -19.32 -13.57 -19.51
N ALA A 228 -20.55 -13.15 -19.19
CA ALA A 228 -20.92 -11.74 -19.26
C ALA A 228 -20.04 -10.81 -18.39
N LEU A 229 -19.47 -11.33 -17.29
CA LEU A 229 -18.56 -10.57 -16.45
C LEU A 229 -17.11 -10.62 -16.96
N LEU A 230 -16.62 -11.79 -17.33
CA LEU A 230 -15.20 -12.00 -17.62
C LEU A 230 -14.79 -11.70 -19.06
N ASP A 231 -15.69 -11.97 -20.03
CA ASP A 231 -15.36 -11.79 -21.43
C ASP A 231 -15.04 -10.35 -21.80
N PRO A 232 -15.82 -9.32 -21.38
CA PRO A 232 -15.48 -7.95 -21.70
C PRO A 232 -14.13 -7.52 -21.13
N ILE A 233 -13.78 -7.99 -19.92
CA ILE A 233 -12.49 -7.71 -19.28
C ILE A 233 -11.37 -8.37 -20.07
N TRP A 234 -11.56 -9.63 -20.47
CA TRP A 234 -10.57 -10.36 -21.24
C TRP A 234 -10.36 -9.81 -22.64
N GLU A 235 -11.42 -9.40 -23.32
CA GLU A 235 -11.31 -8.74 -24.62
C GLU A 235 -10.54 -7.44 -24.56
N GLU A 236 -10.79 -6.61 -23.52
CA GLU A 236 -10.04 -5.38 -23.29
C GLU A 236 -8.55 -5.66 -23.01
N MET A 237 -8.24 -6.69 -22.19
CA MET A 237 -6.86 -7.08 -21.95
C MET A 237 -6.17 -7.53 -23.25
N LYS A 238 -6.83 -8.36 -24.06
CA LYS A 238 -6.29 -8.81 -25.35
C LYS A 238 -6.06 -7.64 -26.32
N PHE A 239 -7.00 -6.71 -26.36
CA PHE A 239 -6.87 -5.51 -27.19
C PHE A 239 -5.61 -4.72 -26.80
N LEU A 240 -5.44 -4.41 -25.52
CA LEU A 240 -4.26 -3.69 -25.03
C LEU A 240 -2.94 -4.47 -25.23
N MET A 241 -2.94 -5.79 -25.12
CA MET A 241 -1.76 -6.60 -25.34
C MET A 241 -1.36 -6.74 -26.83
N ALA A 242 -2.29 -6.46 -27.75
CA ALA A 242 -2.08 -6.58 -29.20
C ALA A 242 -1.60 -5.28 -29.86
N GLU A 243 -1.68 -4.16 -29.17
CA GLU A 243 -1.22 -2.83 -29.62
C GLU A 243 0.28 -2.62 -29.38
#